data_7fe8075778ac0c98684c78e190030e12
#
_entry.id   7fe8075778ac0c98684c78e190030e12
#
_cell.length_a   1.000
_cell.length_b   1.000
_cell.length_c   1.000
_cell.angle_alpha   90.00
_cell.angle_beta   90.00
_cell.angle_gamma   90.00
#
_symmetry.space_group_name_H-M   'P 1'
#
loop_
_entity.id
_entity.type
_entity.pdbx_description
1 polymer ?
#
loop_
_entity_poly.entity_id
_entity_poly.type
_entity_poly.pdbx_seq_one_letter_code
_entity_poly.pdbx_strand_id
1 'polypeptide(L)'
;EDKVVRAAWGENTSNESVFYYRGSSKDDWELHSQRKFGDGAITPLSFTDEGKNLIVLCSINNPITGVCKYYPETKQLEEIYRHPKVDVEFTLADKDSEQPIAAVIFDGKPEYIWLDKKAPLGRKIRALEKTFPNYIVGLRSETSNGEEVVISVRNDRDPGGFYSFNTVTNQLTDLGMNRRGWINPEDMAEMKPISFKARDGLEINGYLTLPKGKSNDLPMIMLVHGGPHGVRDYWGYDSEVQLLANRGYAVMQLNYR
;
A
#
# COMPACT_ATOMS: atom_id res chain seq x y z
N GLU A 1 -16.29 15.10 -18.96
CA GLU A 1 -14.86 14.71 -18.95
C GLU A 1 -14.68 13.58 -19.95
N ASP A 2 -13.88 13.80 -20.96
CA ASP A 2 -13.55 12.79 -21.96
C ASP A 2 -12.68 11.72 -21.30
N LYS A 3 -13.24 10.51 -21.14
CA LYS A 3 -12.52 9.34 -20.58
C LYS A 3 -11.52 8.83 -21.63
N VAL A 4 -10.47 9.58 -21.85
CA VAL A 4 -9.41 9.24 -22.81
C VAL A 4 -8.23 8.59 -22.07
N VAL A 5 -7.85 7.40 -22.51
CA VAL A 5 -6.61 6.78 -22.05
C VAL A 5 -5.42 7.52 -22.65
N ARG A 6 -4.57 8.12 -21.82
CA ARG A 6 -3.42 8.93 -22.23
C ARG A 6 -2.08 8.42 -21.68
N ALA A 7 -2.10 7.51 -20.73
CA ALA A 7 -0.93 6.86 -20.16
C ALA A 7 -1.11 5.35 -20.20
N ALA A 8 -0.08 4.62 -20.57
CA ALA A 8 -0.03 3.16 -20.57
C ALA A 8 1.35 2.70 -20.10
N TRP A 9 1.40 1.70 -19.24
CA TRP A 9 2.64 1.14 -18.72
C TRP A 9 2.52 -0.37 -18.55
N GLY A 10 3.66 -1.03 -18.47
CA GLY A 10 3.72 -2.47 -18.30
C GLY A 10 5.11 -3.01 -18.62
N GLU A 11 5.17 -4.28 -18.94
CA GLU A 11 6.39 -4.96 -19.40
C GLU A 11 6.23 -5.38 -20.86
N ASN A 12 7.29 -5.23 -21.63
CA ASN A 12 7.35 -5.72 -22.99
C ASN A 12 7.80 -7.20 -23.03
N THR A 13 7.83 -7.79 -24.23
CA THR A 13 8.25 -9.20 -24.44
C THR A 13 9.71 -9.50 -24.08
N SER A 14 10.52 -8.47 -23.85
CA SER A 14 11.90 -8.57 -23.40
C SER A 14 12.05 -8.38 -21.88
N ASN A 15 10.95 -8.38 -21.12
CA ASN A 15 10.88 -8.09 -19.69
C ASN A 15 11.48 -6.71 -19.32
N GLU A 16 11.26 -5.72 -20.18
CA GLU A 16 11.63 -4.33 -19.90
C GLU A 16 10.40 -3.53 -19.51
N SER A 17 10.52 -2.73 -18.46
CA SER A 17 9.46 -1.80 -18.07
C SER A 17 9.31 -0.71 -19.12
N VAL A 18 8.09 -0.50 -19.60
CA VAL A 18 7.77 0.52 -20.62
C VAL A 18 6.69 1.46 -20.12
N PHE A 19 6.85 2.73 -20.48
CA PHE A 19 5.85 3.76 -20.23
C PHE A 19 5.60 4.55 -21.52
N TYR A 20 4.34 4.55 -21.96
CA TYR A 20 3.85 5.29 -23.12
C TYR A 20 2.92 6.41 -22.68
N TYR A 21 2.98 7.53 -23.39
CA TYR A 21 2.11 8.67 -23.18
C TYR A 21 1.63 9.23 -24.52
N ARG A 22 0.46 9.84 -24.51
CA ARG A 22 -0.07 10.69 -25.59
C ARG A 22 -0.84 11.88 -25.02
N GLY A 23 -0.76 13.01 -25.70
CA GLY A 23 -1.41 14.26 -25.26
C GLY A 23 -2.93 14.23 -25.36
N SER A 24 -3.47 13.56 -26.39
CA SER A 24 -4.91 13.43 -26.64
C SER A 24 -5.27 12.09 -27.30
N SER A 25 -6.56 11.84 -27.50
CA SER A 25 -7.03 10.64 -28.21
C SER A 25 -6.66 10.63 -29.71
N LYS A 26 -6.29 11.77 -30.25
CA LYS A 26 -5.93 11.94 -31.68
C LYS A 26 -4.43 11.77 -31.92
N ASP A 27 -3.63 11.79 -30.86
CA ASP A 27 -2.18 11.68 -30.97
C ASP A 27 -1.75 10.22 -30.93
N ASP A 28 -0.66 9.92 -31.61
CA ASP A 28 0.00 8.61 -31.53
C ASP A 28 0.63 8.40 -30.15
N TRP A 29 0.82 7.12 -29.78
CA TRP A 29 1.52 6.76 -28.57
C TRP A 29 3.01 7.02 -28.70
N GLU A 30 3.58 7.79 -27.80
CA GLU A 30 5.02 8.02 -27.69
C GLU A 30 5.62 7.20 -26.55
N LEU A 31 6.74 6.54 -26.82
CA LEU A 31 7.52 5.85 -25.78
C LEU A 31 8.28 6.89 -24.94
N HIS A 32 7.93 7.01 -23.68
CA HIS A 32 8.53 7.95 -22.75
C HIS A 32 9.62 7.33 -21.88
N SER A 33 9.51 6.04 -21.54
CA SER A 33 10.52 5.30 -20.81
C SER A 33 10.54 3.84 -21.22
N GLN A 34 11.76 3.28 -21.34
CA GLN A 34 12.02 1.85 -21.50
C GLN A 34 13.25 1.50 -20.67
N ARG A 35 13.10 0.55 -19.75
CA ARG A 35 14.12 0.16 -18.78
C ARG A 35 14.20 -1.33 -18.63
N LYS A 36 15.41 -1.88 -18.51
CA LYS A 36 15.62 -3.29 -18.18
C LYS A 36 15.07 -3.60 -16.80
N PHE A 37 14.74 -4.85 -16.58
CA PHE A 37 14.33 -5.32 -15.26
C PHE A 37 15.39 -4.93 -14.21
N GLY A 38 14.96 -4.27 -13.13
CA GLY A 38 15.83 -3.78 -12.06
C GLY A 38 16.38 -2.36 -12.23
N ASP A 39 16.26 -1.74 -13.43
CA ASP A 39 16.75 -0.36 -13.68
C ASP A 39 15.72 0.72 -13.26
N GLY A 40 14.65 0.29 -12.60
CA GLY A 40 13.55 1.16 -12.15
C GLY A 40 12.46 1.34 -13.21
N ALA A 41 11.37 1.96 -12.77
CA ALA A 41 10.16 2.15 -13.59
C ALA A 41 9.47 3.49 -13.32
N ILE A 42 8.56 3.88 -14.21
CA ILE A 42 7.56 4.93 -14.03
C ILE A 42 6.20 4.26 -14.09
N THR A 43 5.44 4.36 -13.00
CA THR A 43 4.07 3.83 -12.92
C THR A 43 3.09 4.97 -12.71
N PRO A 44 2.32 5.37 -13.72
CA PRO A 44 1.32 6.43 -13.61
C PRO A 44 0.23 6.08 -12.59
N LEU A 45 -0.13 7.07 -11.76
CA LEU A 45 -1.21 6.96 -10.78
C LEU A 45 -2.40 7.83 -11.15
N SER A 46 -2.17 9.12 -11.40
CA SER A 46 -3.22 10.09 -11.71
C SER A 46 -2.67 11.22 -12.59
N PHE A 47 -3.57 11.96 -13.20
CA PHE A 47 -3.25 13.24 -13.80
C PHE A 47 -3.31 14.35 -12.77
N THR A 48 -2.56 15.43 -13.01
CA THR A 48 -2.52 16.64 -12.21
C THR A 48 -2.37 17.88 -13.13
N ASP A 49 -2.53 19.08 -12.56
CA ASP A 49 -2.45 20.35 -13.28
C ASP A 49 -3.39 20.39 -14.51
N GLU A 50 -4.67 20.13 -14.25
CA GLU A 50 -5.70 20.09 -15.31
C GLU A 50 -5.39 19.06 -16.41
N GLY A 51 -4.74 17.96 -16.04
CA GLY A 51 -4.37 16.87 -16.95
C GLY A 51 -3.09 17.11 -17.75
N LYS A 52 -2.29 18.12 -17.45
CA LYS A 52 -1.00 18.39 -18.15
C LYS A 52 0.12 17.48 -17.69
N ASN A 53 0.17 17.18 -16.40
CA ASN A 53 1.22 16.40 -15.78
C ASN A 53 0.65 15.14 -15.12
N LEU A 54 1.52 14.27 -14.60
CA LEU A 54 1.11 13.04 -13.92
C LEU A 54 1.77 12.94 -12.54
N ILE A 55 1.03 12.37 -11.60
CA ILE A 55 1.60 11.79 -10.39
C ILE A 55 1.95 10.34 -10.72
N VAL A 56 3.17 9.94 -10.41
CA VAL A 56 3.71 8.62 -10.74
C VAL A 56 4.42 8.01 -9.52
N LEU A 57 4.45 6.69 -9.44
CA LEU A 57 5.50 6.00 -8.69
C LEU A 57 6.75 5.93 -9.56
N CYS A 58 7.90 6.23 -8.97
CA CYS A 58 9.15 6.32 -9.70
C CYS A 58 10.30 5.70 -8.92
N SER A 59 11.06 4.81 -9.56
CA SER A 59 12.27 4.20 -9.03
C SER A 59 13.49 4.41 -9.93
N ILE A 60 13.40 5.34 -10.90
CA ILE A 60 14.52 5.65 -11.81
C ILE A 60 15.68 6.25 -11.02
N ASN A 61 16.88 5.68 -11.24
CA ASN A 61 18.13 6.06 -10.56
C ASN A 61 18.09 5.94 -9.02
N ASN A 62 17.11 5.23 -8.49
CA ASN A 62 17.01 4.94 -7.06
C ASN A 62 16.35 3.58 -6.88
N PRO A 63 16.91 2.65 -6.08
CA PRO A 63 16.32 1.33 -5.86
C PRO A 63 15.00 1.38 -5.07
N ILE A 64 14.73 2.48 -4.36
CA ILE A 64 13.51 2.65 -3.57
C ILE A 64 12.49 3.45 -4.38
N THR A 65 11.28 2.95 -4.49
CA THR A 65 10.17 3.62 -5.17
C THR A 65 9.67 4.81 -4.37
N GLY A 66 9.60 5.98 -4.99
CA GLY A 66 9.03 7.19 -4.44
C GLY A 66 7.79 7.66 -5.20
N VAL A 67 7.22 8.78 -4.77
CA VAL A 67 6.18 9.53 -5.47
C VAL A 67 6.83 10.70 -6.18
N CYS A 68 6.59 10.81 -7.48
CA CYS A 68 7.11 11.88 -8.31
C CYS A 68 5.97 12.55 -9.10
N LYS A 69 6.20 13.80 -9.46
CA LYS A 69 5.48 14.48 -10.52
C LYS A 69 6.25 14.31 -11.82
N TYR A 70 5.58 13.85 -12.84
CA TYR A 70 6.13 13.65 -14.16
C TYR A 70 5.62 14.69 -15.14
N TYR A 71 6.52 15.32 -15.88
CA TYR A 71 6.27 16.35 -16.89
C TYR A 71 6.42 15.74 -18.28
N PRO A 72 5.31 15.39 -19.00
CA PRO A 72 5.40 14.71 -20.29
C PRO A 72 6.15 15.51 -21.37
N GLU A 73 6.01 16.84 -21.39
CA GLU A 73 6.66 17.71 -22.38
C GLU A 73 8.19 17.68 -22.30
N THR A 74 8.73 17.61 -21.09
CA THR A 74 10.19 17.63 -20.85
C THR A 74 10.76 16.27 -20.46
N LYS A 75 9.88 15.28 -20.21
CA LYS A 75 10.20 13.94 -19.69
C LYS A 75 10.95 13.98 -18.34
N GLN A 76 10.78 15.05 -17.57
CA GLN A 76 11.40 15.24 -16.28
C GLN A 76 10.56 14.67 -15.15
N LEU A 77 11.25 14.26 -14.07
CA LEU A 77 10.68 13.83 -12.81
C LEU A 77 11.06 14.81 -11.71
N GLU A 78 10.09 15.24 -10.93
CA GLU A 78 10.26 16.01 -9.71
C GLU A 78 9.83 15.14 -8.53
N GLU A 79 10.75 14.86 -7.62
CA GLU A 79 10.45 14.02 -6.46
C GLU A 79 9.55 14.77 -5.46
N ILE A 80 8.40 14.19 -5.13
CA ILE A 80 7.50 14.70 -4.09
C ILE A 80 7.86 14.08 -2.73
N TYR A 81 8.06 12.75 -2.73
CA TYR A 81 8.40 12.01 -1.52
C TYR A 81 9.07 10.69 -1.85
N ARG A 82 10.06 10.31 -1.04
CA ARG A 82 10.68 8.98 -1.02
C ARG A 82 11.04 8.60 0.40
N HIS A 83 10.68 7.39 0.81
CA HIS A 83 11.09 6.89 2.11
C HIS A 83 12.55 6.40 2.04
N PRO A 84 13.36 6.56 3.13
CA PRO A 84 14.79 6.21 3.09
C PRO A 84 15.09 4.70 3.06
N LYS A 85 14.10 3.83 3.34
CA LYS A 85 14.32 2.38 3.50
C LYS A 85 13.37 1.49 2.72
N VAL A 86 12.13 1.92 2.49
CA VAL A 86 11.07 1.09 1.91
C VAL A 86 10.36 1.82 0.77
N ASP A 87 9.77 1.06 -0.13
CA ASP A 87 9.02 1.58 -1.24
C ASP A 87 7.74 2.29 -0.80
N VAL A 88 7.32 3.29 -1.55
CA VAL A 88 5.95 3.75 -1.54
C VAL A 88 5.12 2.77 -2.37
N GLU A 89 4.14 2.14 -1.75
CA GLU A 89 3.29 1.13 -2.39
C GLU A 89 2.18 1.77 -3.22
N PHE A 90 1.56 2.83 -2.69
CA PHE A 90 0.54 3.61 -3.38
C PHE A 90 0.35 4.97 -2.70
N THR A 91 -0.47 5.83 -3.31
CA THR A 91 -0.83 7.12 -2.74
C THR A 91 -2.30 7.18 -2.42
N LEU A 92 -2.65 8.00 -1.44
CA LEU A 92 -4.01 8.44 -1.19
C LEU A 92 -4.18 9.85 -1.78
N ALA A 93 -5.23 10.04 -2.57
CA ALA A 93 -5.69 11.35 -3.01
C ALA A 93 -7.13 11.54 -2.57
N ASP A 94 -7.56 12.75 -2.33
CA ASP A 94 -8.98 13.02 -2.22
C ASP A 94 -9.56 13.40 -3.60
N LYS A 95 -10.88 13.41 -3.69
CA LYS A 95 -11.59 13.58 -4.95
C LYS A 95 -11.27 14.90 -5.66
N ASP A 96 -11.08 15.96 -4.90
CA ASP A 96 -10.87 17.32 -5.42
C ASP A 96 -9.39 17.67 -5.52
N SER A 97 -8.51 16.77 -5.09
CA SER A 97 -7.06 16.95 -5.12
C SER A 97 -6.45 16.25 -6.32
N GLU A 98 -5.82 17.04 -7.17
CA GLU A 98 -4.96 16.50 -8.24
C GLU A 98 -3.58 16.07 -7.70
N GLN A 99 -3.33 16.29 -6.41
CA GLN A 99 -2.08 15.94 -5.73
C GLN A 99 -2.31 14.82 -4.71
N PRO A 100 -1.32 13.96 -4.47
CA PRO A 100 -1.43 12.95 -3.42
C PRO A 100 -1.45 13.61 -2.05
N ILE A 101 -2.41 13.25 -1.22
CA ILE A 101 -2.51 13.74 0.17
C ILE A 101 -1.72 12.90 1.16
N ALA A 102 -1.44 11.64 0.80
CA ALA A 102 -0.55 10.77 1.56
C ALA A 102 0.15 9.76 0.65
N ALA A 103 1.36 9.37 1.03
CA ALA A 103 2.02 8.15 0.56
C ALA A 103 1.79 7.02 1.56
N VAL A 104 1.59 5.80 1.07
CA VAL A 104 1.42 4.62 1.92
C VAL A 104 2.65 3.75 1.79
N ILE A 105 3.26 3.45 2.93
CA ILE A 105 4.47 2.63 3.06
C ILE A 105 4.22 1.45 4.00
N PHE A 106 5.11 0.45 3.94
CA PHE A 106 5.11 -0.70 4.85
C PHE A 106 6.51 -0.89 5.46
N ASP A 107 6.85 -0.06 6.45
CA ASP A 107 8.03 -0.27 7.28
C ASP A 107 7.66 -1.13 8.49
N GLY A 108 7.56 -2.45 8.23
CA GLY A 108 7.03 -3.43 9.18
C GLY A 108 5.50 -3.40 9.27
N LYS A 109 4.90 -2.26 9.52
CA LYS A 109 3.44 -2.05 9.52
C LYS A 109 3.05 -1.02 8.45
N PRO A 110 1.79 -1.04 7.96
CA PRO A 110 1.33 -0.01 7.04
C PRO A 110 1.21 1.34 7.74
N GLU A 111 1.70 2.38 7.07
CA GLU A 111 1.69 3.75 7.56
C GLU A 111 1.29 4.74 6.48
N TYR A 112 0.52 5.77 6.86
CA TYR A 112 0.27 6.95 6.04
C TYR A 112 1.32 8.03 6.32
N ILE A 113 2.12 8.35 5.32
CA ILE A 113 2.99 9.54 5.33
C ILE A 113 2.20 10.69 4.73
N TRP A 114 1.69 11.56 5.59
CA TRP A 114 0.82 12.66 5.20
C TRP A 114 1.62 13.76 4.48
N LEU A 115 1.39 13.91 3.17
CA LEU A 115 2.00 14.93 2.31
C LEU A 115 1.24 16.25 2.42
N ASP A 116 -0.09 16.20 2.45
CA ASP A 116 -0.94 17.34 2.79
C ASP A 116 -1.72 17.09 4.11
N LYS A 117 -1.22 17.69 5.18
CA LYS A 117 -1.86 17.61 6.51
C LYS A 117 -3.15 18.43 6.62
N LYS A 118 -3.45 19.32 5.65
CA LYS A 118 -4.64 20.19 5.66
C LYS A 118 -5.78 19.60 4.85
N ALA A 119 -5.52 18.61 4.00
CA ALA A 119 -6.54 17.96 3.19
C ALA A 119 -7.75 17.48 4.05
N PRO A 120 -8.98 17.81 3.66
CA PRO A 120 -10.17 17.46 4.45
C PRO A 120 -10.31 15.96 4.71
N LEU A 121 -10.17 15.13 3.66
CA LEU A 121 -10.21 13.67 3.77
C LEU A 121 -9.10 13.15 4.69
N GLY A 122 -7.89 13.68 4.55
CA GLY A 122 -6.76 13.29 5.40
C GLY A 122 -7.01 13.58 6.89
N ARG A 123 -7.63 14.72 7.22
CA ARG A 123 -8.02 15.02 8.61
C ARG A 123 -9.03 14.02 9.16
N LYS A 124 -10.00 13.60 8.33
CA LYS A 124 -11.03 12.63 8.72
C LYS A 124 -10.44 11.24 8.93
N ILE A 125 -9.57 10.77 8.04
CA ILE A 125 -8.89 9.48 8.21
C ILE A 125 -8.05 9.48 9.48
N ARG A 126 -7.26 10.53 9.76
CA ARG A 126 -6.51 10.64 11.04
C ARG A 126 -7.40 10.66 12.28
N ALA A 127 -8.61 11.21 12.20
CA ALA A 127 -9.57 11.14 13.30
C ALA A 127 -10.10 9.71 13.48
N LEU A 128 -10.36 9.00 12.39
CA LEU A 128 -10.77 7.59 12.42
C LEU A 128 -9.66 6.69 12.95
N GLU A 129 -8.39 6.90 12.60
CA GLU A 129 -7.24 6.18 13.17
C GLU A 129 -7.20 6.31 14.71
N LYS A 130 -7.52 7.50 15.25
CA LYS A 130 -7.64 7.69 16.69
C LYS A 130 -8.84 6.99 17.31
N THR A 131 -9.92 6.85 16.56
CA THR A 131 -11.11 6.12 16.98
C THR A 131 -10.90 4.62 17.03
N PHE A 132 -10.01 4.11 16.16
CA PHE A 132 -9.64 2.70 16.08
C PHE A 132 -8.15 2.50 16.43
N PRO A 133 -7.76 2.66 17.70
CA PRO A 133 -6.36 2.49 18.08
C PRO A 133 -5.87 1.06 17.81
N ASN A 134 -4.66 0.94 17.26
CA ASN A 134 -4.05 -0.33 16.83
C ASN A 134 -4.72 -1.03 15.64
N TYR A 135 -5.59 -0.32 14.91
CA TYR A 135 -6.14 -0.80 13.65
C TYR A 135 -5.62 0.04 12.48
N ILE A 136 -5.57 -0.58 11.32
CA ILE A 136 -5.37 0.11 10.05
C ILE A 136 -6.74 0.54 9.55
N VAL A 137 -6.88 1.83 9.30
CA VAL A 137 -8.04 2.41 8.63
C VAL A 137 -7.69 2.63 7.17
N GLY A 138 -8.26 1.86 6.26
CA GLY A 138 -8.01 1.98 4.81
C GLY A 138 -9.22 2.52 4.08
N LEU A 139 -9.04 3.59 3.30
CA LEU A 139 -10.06 4.05 2.35
C LEU A 139 -10.25 3.01 1.24
N ARG A 140 -11.49 2.68 0.89
CA ARG A 140 -11.83 1.71 -0.14
C ARG A 140 -12.55 2.31 -1.33
N SER A 141 -13.50 3.15 -1.09
CA SER A 141 -14.25 3.88 -2.12
C SER A 141 -14.90 5.12 -1.53
N GLU A 142 -15.33 6.01 -2.39
CA GLU A 142 -16.12 7.19 -2.03
C GLU A 142 -17.21 7.43 -3.07
N THR A 143 -18.26 8.09 -2.64
CA THR A 143 -19.32 8.57 -3.54
C THR A 143 -18.84 9.74 -4.39
N SER A 144 -19.52 9.97 -5.52
CA SER A 144 -19.14 11.05 -6.45
C SER A 144 -19.17 12.45 -5.82
N ASN A 145 -19.96 12.68 -4.77
CA ASN A 145 -19.99 13.93 -4.01
C ASN A 145 -19.05 13.95 -2.80
N GLY A 146 -18.33 12.84 -2.52
CA GLY A 146 -17.43 12.72 -1.38
C GLY A 146 -18.10 12.70 0.01
N GLU A 147 -19.44 12.62 0.08
CA GLU A 147 -20.17 12.62 1.34
C GLU A 147 -20.14 11.29 2.07
N GLU A 148 -20.11 10.17 1.31
CA GLU A 148 -19.99 8.84 1.87
C GLU A 148 -18.68 8.19 1.41
N VAL A 149 -17.96 7.63 2.36
CA VAL A 149 -16.74 6.85 2.08
C VAL A 149 -16.87 5.47 2.71
N VAL A 150 -16.42 4.45 2.01
CA VAL A 150 -16.27 3.12 2.58
C VAL A 150 -14.85 2.96 3.09
N ILE A 151 -14.72 2.61 4.36
CA ILE A 151 -13.45 2.30 4.99
C ILE A 151 -13.39 0.84 5.40
N SER A 152 -12.19 0.26 5.40
CA SER A 152 -11.89 -1.01 6.08
C SER A 152 -11.12 -0.73 7.37
N VAL A 153 -11.45 -1.47 8.41
CA VAL A 153 -10.77 -1.38 9.72
C VAL A 153 -10.32 -2.79 10.08
N ARG A 154 -9.00 -3.03 10.19
CA ARG A 154 -8.40 -4.36 10.44
C ARG A 154 -7.07 -4.24 11.17
N ASN A 155 -6.62 -5.32 11.78
CA ASN A 155 -5.27 -5.45 12.31
C ASN A 155 -4.74 -6.90 12.18
N ASP A 156 -3.66 -7.23 12.86
CA ASP A 156 -3.04 -8.56 12.82
C ASP A 156 -3.81 -9.65 13.57
N ARG A 157 -4.71 -9.27 14.47
CA ARG A 157 -5.54 -10.18 15.28
C ARG A 157 -7.02 -10.17 14.88
N ASP A 158 -7.42 -9.18 14.10
CA ASP A 158 -8.79 -9.00 13.66
C ASP A 158 -8.83 -8.90 12.12
N PRO A 159 -9.48 -9.84 11.41
CA PRO A 159 -9.63 -9.77 9.96
C PRO A 159 -10.35 -8.51 9.49
N GLY A 160 -11.02 -7.83 10.41
CA GLY A 160 -11.61 -6.52 10.19
C GLY A 160 -13.01 -6.53 9.62
N GLY A 161 -13.51 -5.34 9.36
CA GLY A 161 -14.81 -5.07 8.78
C GLY A 161 -14.80 -3.84 7.89
N PHE A 162 -15.93 -3.62 7.26
CA PHE A 162 -16.17 -2.45 6.43
C PHE A 162 -17.23 -1.57 7.07
N TYR A 163 -17.04 -0.27 6.93
CA TYR A 163 -17.95 0.75 7.45
C TYR A 163 -18.21 1.80 6.37
N SER A 164 -19.44 2.27 6.29
CA SER A 164 -19.75 3.56 5.63
C SER A 164 -19.50 4.68 6.64
N PHE A 165 -18.74 5.66 6.22
CA PHE A 165 -18.48 6.87 6.99
C PHE A 165 -19.03 8.08 6.24
N ASN A 166 -20.04 8.73 6.85
CA ASN A 166 -20.58 9.99 6.32
C ASN A 166 -19.65 11.14 6.71
N THR A 167 -19.05 11.77 5.71
CA THR A 167 -18.02 12.80 5.92
C THR A 167 -18.59 14.14 6.38
N VAL A 168 -19.90 14.36 6.26
CA VAL A 168 -20.61 15.58 6.69
C VAL A 168 -21.07 15.47 8.15
N THR A 169 -21.75 14.36 8.47
CA THR A 169 -22.31 14.12 9.81
C THR A 169 -21.34 13.45 10.77
N ASN A 170 -20.22 12.90 10.26
CA ASN A 170 -19.26 12.04 10.97
C ASN A 170 -19.89 10.75 11.52
N GLN A 171 -21.00 10.30 10.95
CA GLN A 171 -21.64 9.05 11.32
C GLN A 171 -20.92 7.86 10.71
N LEU A 172 -20.66 6.85 11.51
CA LEU A 172 -20.09 5.57 11.10
C LEU A 172 -21.15 4.49 11.17
N THR A 173 -21.34 3.76 10.08
CA THR A 173 -22.32 2.66 9.97
C THR A 173 -21.59 1.37 9.60
N ASP A 174 -21.76 0.32 10.40
CA ASP A 174 -21.25 -1.02 10.07
C ASP A 174 -22.04 -1.58 8.87
N LEU A 175 -21.33 -2.02 7.84
CA LEU A 175 -21.92 -2.58 6.63
C LEU A 175 -22.21 -4.08 6.74
N GLY A 176 -22.00 -4.69 7.89
CA GLY A 176 -22.27 -6.10 8.13
C GLY A 176 -21.39 -7.06 7.33
N MET A 177 -20.41 -6.57 6.58
CA MET A 177 -19.44 -7.39 5.81
C MET A 177 -18.28 -7.89 6.68
N ASN A 178 -18.53 -7.98 7.96
CA ASN A 178 -17.52 -8.34 8.93
C ASN A 178 -17.39 -9.86 9.04
N ARG A 179 -16.20 -10.38 8.81
CA ARG A 179 -15.86 -11.79 8.96
C ARG A 179 -15.60 -12.21 10.42
N ARG A 180 -15.79 -11.30 11.38
CA ARG A 180 -15.45 -11.45 12.80
C ARG A 180 -16.40 -12.35 13.60
N GLY A 181 -17.56 -12.70 13.10
CA GLY A 181 -18.63 -13.32 13.91
C GLY A 181 -18.25 -14.55 14.75
N TRP A 182 -17.14 -15.21 14.41
CA TRP A 182 -16.60 -16.35 15.18
C TRP A 182 -15.13 -16.17 15.62
N ILE A 183 -14.50 -15.04 15.29
CA ILE A 183 -13.11 -14.72 15.65
C ILE A 183 -13.13 -13.72 16.78
N ASN A 184 -12.58 -14.10 17.94
CA ASN A 184 -12.32 -13.17 19.02
C ASN A 184 -10.87 -12.68 18.91
N PRO A 185 -10.61 -11.37 18.65
CA PRO A 185 -9.26 -10.83 18.54
C PRO A 185 -8.39 -11.07 19.77
N GLU A 186 -9.02 -11.20 20.95
CA GLU A 186 -8.30 -11.48 22.20
C GLU A 186 -7.70 -12.89 22.23
N ASP A 187 -8.22 -13.83 21.43
CA ASP A 187 -7.68 -15.19 21.35
C ASP A 187 -6.62 -15.35 20.26
N MET A 188 -6.42 -14.31 19.44
CA MET A 188 -5.49 -14.34 18.32
C MET A 188 -4.07 -13.93 18.76
N ALA A 189 -3.09 -14.42 18.01
CA ALA A 189 -1.68 -14.16 18.22
C ALA A 189 -1.24 -12.84 17.57
N GLU A 190 -0.35 -12.10 18.22
CA GLU A 190 0.23 -10.86 17.68
C GLU A 190 1.28 -11.17 16.61
N MET A 191 1.21 -10.48 15.47
CA MET A 191 2.22 -10.53 14.42
C MET A 191 3.24 -9.40 14.62
N LYS A 192 4.50 -9.75 14.89
CA LYS A 192 5.58 -8.79 15.16
C LYS A 192 6.49 -8.65 13.95
N PRO A 193 6.71 -7.44 13.44
CA PRO A 193 7.76 -7.20 12.46
C PRO A 193 9.12 -7.58 13.06
N ILE A 194 9.93 -8.26 12.26
CA ILE A 194 11.30 -8.64 12.61
C ILE A 194 12.26 -8.26 11.49
N SER A 195 13.53 -8.04 11.81
CA SER A 195 14.61 -7.99 10.84
C SER A 195 15.86 -8.70 11.37
N PHE A 196 16.66 -9.23 10.46
CA PHE A 196 17.96 -9.82 10.77
C PHE A 196 18.90 -9.71 9.57
N LYS A 197 20.19 -9.85 9.82
CA LYS A 197 21.18 -9.85 8.75
C LYS A 197 21.39 -11.24 8.19
N ALA A 198 21.28 -11.38 6.87
CA ALA A 198 21.68 -12.58 6.14
C ALA A 198 23.21 -12.76 6.19
N ARG A 199 23.71 -13.91 5.71
CA ARG A 199 25.16 -14.25 5.73
C ARG A 199 26.04 -13.25 4.98
N ASP A 200 25.50 -12.60 3.97
CA ASP A 200 26.16 -11.57 3.15
C ASP A 200 25.99 -10.15 3.68
N GLY A 201 25.34 -10.00 4.85
CA GLY A 201 25.09 -8.71 5.52
C GLY A 201 23.83 -7.98 5.09
N LEU A 202 23.08 -8.51 4.08
CA LEU A 202 21.81 -7.93 3.68
C LEU A 202 20.77 -8.04 4.81
N GLU A 203 20.06 -6.96 5.06
CA GLU A 203 18.95 -6.96 6.01
C GLU A 203 17.72 -7.63 5.39
N ILE A 204 17.23 -8.67 6.05
CA ILE A 204 16.02 -9.40 5.68
C ILE A 204 14.93 -9.04 6.66
N ASN A 205 13.78 -8.63 6.14
CA ASN A 205 12.60 -8.28 6.90
C ASN A 205 11.58 -9.41 6.86
N GLY A 206 10.73 -9.48 7.88
CA GLY A 206 9.68 -10.47 7.96
C GLY A 206 8.78 -10.26 9.15
N TYR A 207 8.03 -11.30 9.48
CA TYR A 207 7.10 -11.29 10.60
C TYR A 207 7.26 -12.56 11.44
N LEU A 208 7.15 -12.40 12.75
CA LEU A 208 7.12 -13.49 13.70
C LEU A 208 5.80 -13.46 14.48
N THR A 209 5.06 -14.55 14.42
CA THR A 209 3.84 -14.75 15.20
C THR A 209 4.06 -15.89 16.17
N LEU A 210 3.95 -15.60 17.47
CA LEU A 210 4.12 -16.58 18.55
C LEU A 210 2.76 -16.97 19.13
N PRO A 211 2.58 -18.21 19.56
CA PRO A 211 1.38 -18.63 20.29
C PRO A 211 1.12 -17.71 21.49
N LYS A 212 -0.14 -17.36 21.72
CA LYS A 212 -0.52 -16.50 22.83
C LYS A 212 -0.02 -17.06 24.17
N GLY A 213 0.71 -16.22 24.94
CA GLY A 213 1.23 -16.57 26.26
C GLY A 213 2.44 -17.50 26.26
N LYS A 214 3.05 -17.80 25.10
CA LYS A 214 4.27 -18.62 24.99
C LYS A 214 5.34 -17.90 24.19
N SER A 215 6.60 -18.04 24.59
CA SER A 215 7.72 -17.35 23.94
C SER A 215 8.98 -18.20 23.76
N ASN A 216 9.08 -19.35 24.42
CA ASN A 216 10.28 -20.17 24.42
C ASN A 216 9.97 -21.62 24.09
N ASP A 217 10.97 -22.33 23.60
CA ASP A 217 10.93 -23.77 23.31
C ASP A 217 9.76 -24.20 22.41
N LEU A 218 9.50 -23.41 21.38
CA LEU A 218 8.39 -23.63 20.47
C LEU A 218 8.87 -24.32 19.20
N PRO A 219 8.14 -25.31 18.69
CA PRO A 219 8.35 -25.75 17.32
C PRO A 219 8.02 -24.59 16.38
N MET A 220 8.89 -24.35 15.39
CA MET A 220 8.73 -23.23 14.46
C MET A 220 8.41 -23.73 13.06
N ILE A 221 7.49 -23.04 12.41
CA ILE A 221 7.17 -23.21 11.00
C ILE A 221 7.62 -21.95 10.26
N MET A 222 8.42 -22.13 9.20
CA MET A 222 8.71 -21.07 8.26
C MET A 222 7.68 -21.14 7.14
N LEU A 223 6.84 -20.12 7.06
CA LEU A 223 5.83 -19.96 6.01
C LEU A 223 6.41 -19.05 4.93
N VAL A 224 6.68 -19.62 3.75
CA VAL A 224 7.32 -18.91 2.65
C VAL A 224 6.26 -18.55 1.63
N HIS A 225 6.14 -17.24 1.33
CA HIS A 225 5.22 -16.77 0.30
C HIS A 225 5.64 -17.20 -1.11
N GLY A 226 4.69 -17.20 -2.04
CA GLY A 226 4.94 -17.47 -3.46
C GLY A 226 5.73 -16.33 -4.13
N GLY A 227 5.92 -16.44 -5.44
CA GLY A 227 6.66 -15.45 -6.20
C GLY A 227 7.22 -16.07 -7.47
N PRO A 228 8.37 -15.62 -8.00
CA PRO A 228 9.48 -14.95 -7.29
C PRO A 228 9.42 -13.42 -7.22
N HIS A 229 8.70 -12.74 -8.12
CA HIS A 229 8.79 -11.28 -8.23
C HIS A 229 7.51 -10.58 -7.82
N GLY A 230 7.63 -9.39 -7.18
CA GLY A 230 6.51 -8.52 -6.85
C GLY A 230 5.57 -9.06 -5.76
N VAL A 231 6.00 -10.07 -4.99
CA VAL A 231 5.22 -10.70 -3.92
C VAL A 231 5.95 -10.57 -2.60
N ARG A 232 5.20 -10.28 -1.54
CA ARG A 232 5.71 -10.22 -0.17
C ARG A 232 4.61 -10.50 0.83
N ASP A 233 4.98 -10.85 2.04
CA ASP A 233 4.09 -10.84 3.19
C ASP A 233 3.90 -9.42 3.74
N TYR A 234 2.70 -9.15 4.22
CA TYR A 234 2.31 -7.88 4.83
C TYR A 234 1.82 -8.09 6.25
N TRP A 235 2.05 -7.10 7.11
CA TRP A 235 1.47 -7.12 8.43
C TRP A 235 -0.06 -7.06 8.38
N GLY A 236 -0.70 -7.98 9.08
CA GLY A 236 -2.15 -8.05 9.17
C GLY A 236 -2.64 -9.41 9.58
N TYR A 237 -3.97 -9.58 9.64
CA TYR A 237 -4.58 -10.87 9.94
C TYR A 237 -4.34 -11.85 8.79
N ASP A 238 -3.74 -12.98 9.14
CA ASP A 238 -3.56 -14.12 8.25
C ASP A 238 -4.13 -15.36 8.92
N SER A 239 -5.10 -16.01 8.26
CA SER A 239 -5.83 -17.15 8.83
C SER A 239 -4.98 -18.41 8.99
N GLU A 240 -4.01 -18.62 8.10
CA GLU A 240 -3.08 -19.75 8.18
C GLU A 240 -2.08 -19.55 9.31
N VAL A 241 -1.50 -18.36 9.41
CA VAL A 241 -0.62 -17.98 10.51
C VAL A 241 -1.31 -18.11 11.85
N GLN A 242 -2.54 -17.60 11.97
CA GLN A 242 -3.34 -17.70 13.21
C GLN A 242 -3.69 -19.15 13.55
N LEU A 243 -4.03 -19.96 12.54
CA LEU A 243 -4.29 -21.38 12.74
C LEU A 243 -3.08 -22.11 13.33
N LEU A 244 -1.89 -21.89 12.75
CA LEU A 244 -0.65 -22.52 13.19
C LEU A 244 -0.23 -22.04 14.58
N ALA A 245 -0.29 -20.73 14.83
CA ALA A 245 0.02 -20.15 16.13
C ALA A 245 -0.92 -20.69 17.23
N ASN A 246 -2.22 -20.80 16.93
CA ASN A 246 -3.19 -21.37 17.87
C ASN A 246 -2.92 -22.86 18.20
N ARG A 247 -2.20 -23.60 17.32
CA ARG A 247 -1.75 -24.99 17.55
C ARG A 247 -0.42 -25.09 18.28
N GLY A 248 0.16 -23.97 18.68
CA GLY A 248 1.38 -23.95 19.49
C GLY A 248 2.66 -23.81 18.70
N TYR A 249 2.62 -23.48 17.41
CA TYR A 249 3.79 -23.22 16.59
C TYR A 249 4.16 -21.73 16.61
N ALA A 250 5.45 -21.44 16.69
CA ALA A 250 5.96 -20.16 16.25
C ALA A 250 5.88 -20.12 14.69
N VAL A 251 5.37 -19.04 14.11
CA VAL A 251 5.27 -18.90 12.65
C VAL A 251 6.14 -17.75 12.21
N MET A 252 7.08 -18.03 11.30
CA MET A 252 8.00 -17.04 10.73
C MET A 252 7.72 -16.88 9.24
N GLN A 253 7.42 -15.65 8.83
CA GLN A 253 7.25 -15.25 7.45
C GLN A 253 8.41 -14.36 7.05
N LEU A 254 9.07 -14.63 5.94
CA LEU A 254 10.24 -13.89 5.48
C LEU A 254 10.00 -13.27 4.12
N ASN A 255 10.23 -11.98 4.03
CA ASN A 255 10.30 -11.26 2.77
C ASN A 255 11.72 -11.42 2.20
N TYR A 256 11.90 -12.44 1.39
CA TYR A 256 13.19 -12.69 0.72
C TYR A 256 13.47 -11.63 -0.37
N ARG A 257 14.71 -11.57 -0.80
CA ARG A 257 15.18 -10.63 -1.84
C ARG A 257 14.81 -11.09 -3.25
#